data_2b58eb13285c6d60973a66f522e65afe
#
_entry.id   2b58eb13285c6d60973a66f522e65afe
#
_cell.length_a   1.000
_cell.length_b   1.000
_cell.length_c   1.000
_cell.angle_alpha   90.00
_cell.angle_beta   90.00
_cell.angle_gamma   90.00
#
_symmetry.space_group_name_H-M   'P 1'
#
loop_
_entity.id
_entity.type
_entity.pdbx_description
1 polymer ?
#
loop_
_entity_poly.entity_id
_entity_poly.type
_entity_poly.pdbx_seq_one_letter_code
_entity_poly.pdbx_strand_id
1 'polypeptide(L)'
;MTATSHHFGKVAVLMGGQSAEREISFLSGKGVLAALQARGVDAHAFDPAERQLSDLQTEGFERCFIALHGRFGEDGTVQGALELLGIPYTGSGVMASSIAIDKTMTKRVWLSENVPTPRYVLLQKNDLGAKAQAHVLQSLGLPLIVKPAREGSSIGVTKVTQASELLKALEDAAQCDSDILCEQFIAGDEVTCPVLGEGETARALPVIRIVAPAGNYDYQNKYFTDDTQYLVPSGLPEAEEKAIQAHVVKAYQVLGCKGRGGVDVMIDAQTRQPYLLEINTSPGMTGHSLVPMSAKADGMSYEDLCLHLLASASLEHASLEHAILEHADVQKGGA
;
A
#
# COMPACT_ATOMS: atom_id res chain seq x y z
N MET A 1 25.99 -12.93 18.96
CA MET A 1 25.03 -13.67 18.13
C MET A 1 25.60 -13.65 16.72
N THR A 2 25.99 -14.81 16.18
CA THR A 2 26.53 -14.95 14.84
C THR A 2 25.45 -14.58 13.83
N ALA A 3 25.67 -13.51 13.06
CA ALA A 3 24.80 -13.16 11.95
C ALA A 3 24.80 -14.34 10.97
N THR A 4 23.68 -15.01 10.83
CA THR A 4 23.44 -15.93 9.72
C THR A 4 23.56 -15.09 8.44
N SER A 5 24.61 -15.31 7.67
CA SER A 5 24.75 -14.69 6.36
C SER A 5 23.67 -15.27 5.45
N HIS A 6 22.54 -14.56 5.34
CA HIS A 6 21.55 -14.90 4.33
C HIS A 6 22.16 -14.63 2.96
N HIS A 7 22.39 -15.67 2.18
CA HIS A 7 22.83 -15.54 0.80
C HIS A 7 21.59 -15.26 -0.06
N PHE A 8 21.39 -14.00 -0.46
CA PHE A 8 20.23 -13.59 -1.25
C PHE A 8 20.43 -13.75 -2.76
N GLY A 9 21.65 -14.14 -3.19
CA GLY A 9 22.02 -14.10 -4.60
C GLY A 9 22.13 -12.67 -5.15
N LYS A 10 22.06 -12.51 -6.46
CA LYS A 10 22.04 -11.21 -7.12
C LYS A 10 20.65 -10.59 -7.06
N VAL A 11 20.53 -9.42 -6.45
CA VAL A 11 19.25 -8.76 -6.15
C VAL A 11 19.03 -7.56 -7.06
N ALA A 12 17.87 -7.48 -7.73
CA ALA A 12 17.43 -6.29 -8.44
C ALA A 12 16.56 -5.42 -7.51
N VAL A 13 16.92 -4.16 -7.33
CA VAL A 13 16.03 -3.16 -6.72
C VAL A 13 15.28 -2.46 -7.85
N LEU A 14 14.00 -2.83 -8.03
CA LEU A 14 13.15 -2.26 -9.05
C LEU A 14 12.74 -0.85 -8.64
N MET A 15 13.17 0.17 -9.40
CA MET A 15 12.91 1.58 -9.10
C MET A 15 12.68 2.37 -10.38
N GLY A 16 12.09 3.55 -10.29
CA GLY A 16 11.72 4.36 -11.45
C GLY A 16 10.36 3.95 -12.02
N GLY A 17 10.35 3.21 -13.13
CA GLY A 17 9.13 2.78 -13.81
C GLY A 17 8.43 3.91 -14.56
N GLN A 18 7.18 3.69 -15.01
CA GLN A 18 6.46 4.61 -15.91
C GLN A 18 5.31 5.38 -15.22
N SER A 19 5.10 5.19 -13.92
CA SER A 19 4.02 5.86 -13.19
C SER A 19 4.32 7.35 -12.94
N ALA A 20 3.29 8.10 -12.56
CA ALA A 20 3.42 9.49 -12.13
C ALA A 20 4.30 9.64 -10.87
N GLU A 21 4.55 8.54 -10.14
CA GLU A 21 5.34 8.51 -8.91
C GLU A 21 6.81 8.08 -9.15
N ARG A 22 7.28 8.15 -10.41
CA ARG A 22 8.64 7.74 -10.82
C ARG A 22 9.75 8.33 -9.95
N GLU A 23 9.66 9.61 -9.62
CA GLU A 23 10.69 10.29 -8.81
C GLU A 23 10.73 9.77 -7.37
N ILE A 24 9.57 9.54 -6.77
CA ILE A 24 9.45 8.96 -5.41
C ILE A 24 9.98 7.52 -5.41
N SER A 25 9.72 6.77 -6.48
CA SER A 25 10.26 5.43 -6.66
C SER A 25 11.80 5.43 -6.72
N PHE A 26 12.41 6.37 -7.39
CA PHE A 26 13.88 6.52 -7.38
C PHE A 26 14.42 6.87 -6.00
N LEU A 27 13.76 7.75 -5.26
CA LEU A 27 14.17 8.09 -3.91
C LEU A 27 14.11 6.88 -2.97
N SER A 28 12.99 6.15 -3.01
CA SER A 28 12.80 4.89 -2.26
C SER A 28 13.85 3.84 -2.65
N GLY A 29 13.98 3.58 -3.95
CA GLY A 29 14.87 2.55 -4.46
C GLY A 29 16.35 2.83 -4.18
N LYS A 30 16.80 4.08 -4.29
CA LYS A 30 18.18 4.46 -3.93
C LYS A 30 18.46 4.24 -2.45
N GLY A 31 17.51 4.58 -1.57
CA GLY A 31 17.63 4.32 -0.13
C GLY A 31 17.75 2.82 0.16
N VAL A 32 16.86 2.01 -0.41
CA VAL A 32 16.88 0.55 -0.27
C VAL A 32 18.18 -0.05 -0.81
N LEU A 33 18.61 0.36 -2.01
CA LEU A 33 19.84 -0.11 -2.63
C LEU A 33 21.05 0.14 -1.72
N ALA A 34 21.19 1.36 -1.23
CA ALA A 34 22.29 1.74 -0.33
C ALA A 34 22.24 0.91 0.97
N ALA A 35 21.06 0.72 1.56
CA ALA A 35 20.89 -0.07 2.79
C ALA A 35 21.27 -1.54 2.59
N LEU A 36 20.84 -2.16 1.50
CA LEU A 36 21.17 -3.56 1.17
C LEU A 36 22.65 -3.74 0.90
N GLN A 37 23.27 -2.83 0.12
CA GLN A 37 24.71 -2.84 -0.15
C GLN A 37 25.53 -2.64 1.12
N ALA A 38 25.12 -1.76 2.03
CA ALA A 38 25.78 -1.56 3.33
C ALA A 38 25.79 -2.81 4.20
N ARG A 39 24.83 -3.73 3.98
CA ARG A 39 24.72 -5.05 4.65
C ARG A 39 25.36 -6.18 3.84
N GLY A 40 26.11 -5.87 2.77
CA GLY A 40 26.85 -6.84 1.97
C GLY A 40 25.99 -7.64 0.99
N VAL A 41 24.77 -7.21 0.68
CA VAL A 41 23.92 -7.81 -0.35
C VAL A 41 24.40 -7.37 -1.73
N ASP A 42 24.51 -8.32 -2.67
CA ASP A 42 24.82 -8.05 -4.10
C ASP A 42 23.58 -7.43 -4.78
N ALA A 43 23.30 -6.17 -4.47
CA ALA A 43 22.11 -5.44 -4.91
C ALA A 43 22.45 -4.42 -6.00
N HIS A 44 21.60 -4.36 -7.04
CA HIS A 44 21.75 -3.51 -8.21
C HIS A 44 20.45 -2.78 -8.54
N ALA A 45 20.57 -1.54 -9.03
CA ALA A 45 19.42 -0.78 -9.52
C ALA A 45 18.89 -1.38 -10.83
N PHE A 46 17.56 -1.42 -10.97
CA PHE A 46 16.91 -1.87 -12.19
C PHE A 46 15.68 -0.97 -12.45
N ASP A 47 15.69 -0.25 -13.57
CA ASP A 47 14.57 0.60 -14.00
C ASP A 47 13.81 -0.10 -15.15
N PRO A 48 12.57 -0.59 -14.91
CA PRO A 48 11.79 -1.25 -15.94
C PRO A 48 11.23 -0.30 -17.02
N ALA A 49 11.40 1.01 -16.89
CA ALA A 49 11.11 1.96 -17.98
C ALA A 49 12.24 2.02 -19.01
N GLU A 50 13.46 1.66 -18.63
CA GLU A 50 14.65 1.72 -19.48
C GLU A 50 15.15 0.33 -19.92
N ARG A 51 14.71 -0.72 -19.23
CA ARG A 51 15.17 -2.10 -19.40
C ARG A 51 13.99 -3.07 -19.51
N GLN A 52 14.18 -4.16 -20.25
CA GLN A 52 13.19 -5.23 -20.34
C GLN A 52 13.21 -6.08 -19.06
N LEU A 53 12.05 -6.46 -18.54
CA LEU A 53 11.98 -7.35 -17.37
C LEU A 53 12.63 -8.73 -17.63
N SER A 54 12.66 -9.20 -18.90
CA SER A 54 13.38 -10.41 -19.29
C SER A 54 14.89 -10.35 -19.04
N ASP A 55 15.47 -9.13 -18.96
CA ASP A 55 16.89 -8.94 -18.66
C ASP A 55 17.22 -9.41 -17.25
N LEU A 56 16.25 -9.44 -16.34
CA LEU A 56 16.43 -9.97 -14.99
C LEU A 56 16.92 -11.43 -15.02
N GLN A 57 16.32 -12.27 -15.87
CA GLN A 57 16.76 -13.67 -16.02
C GLN A 57 18.11 -13.78 -16.72
N THR A 58 18.29 -13.06 -17.84
CA THR A 58 19.50 -13.16 -18.66
C THR A 58 20.75 -12.64 -17.95
N GLU A 59 20.58 -11.72 -17.00
CA GLU A 59 21.66 -11.19 -16.17
C GLU A 59 21.81 -11.94 -14.83
N GLY A 60 21.03 -12.98 -14.60
CA GLY A 60 21.16 -13.84 -13.43
C GLY A 60 20.69 -13.23 -12.13
N PHE A 61 19.65 -12.37 -12.15
CA PHE A 61 19.01 -11.92 -10.93
C PHE A 61 18.18 -13.04 -10.31
N GLU A 62 18.38 -13.26 -9.03
CA GLU A 62 17.73 -14.33 -8.27
C GLU A 62 16.57 -13.83 -7.43
N ARG A 63 16.46 -12.50 -7.24
CA ARG A 63 15.48 -11.88 -6.36
C ARG A 63 15.23 -10.42 -6.72
N CYS A 64 14.00 -9.95 -6.51
CA CYS A 64 13.63 -8.55 -6.73
C CYS A 64 13.15 -7.89 -5.44
N PHE A 65 13.67 -6.70 -5.14
CA PHE A 65 13.07 -5.78 -4.18
C PHE A 65 12.22 -4.76 -4.95
N ILE A 66 10.90 -4.79 -4.78
CA ILE A 66 10.00 -3.83 -5.44
C ILE A 66 10.00 -2.52 -4.64
N ALA A 67 10.55 -1.45 -5.25
CA ALA A 67 10.47 -0.06 -4.78
C ALA A 67 9.75 0.83 -5.79
N LEU A 68 8.96 0.23 -6.68
CA LEU A 68 8.07 0.92 -7.61
C LEU A 68 6.81 1.37 -6.87
N HIS A 69 6.20 2.47 -7.34
CA HIS A 69 4.98 3.03 -6.79
C HIS A 69 3.95 3.25 -7.90
N GLY A 70 2.66 3.26 -7.52
CA GLY A 70 1.54 3.51 -8.41
C GLY A 70 1.33 2.40 -9.44
N ARG A 71 0.73 2.78 -10.57
CA ARG A 71 0.45 1.85 -11.68
C ARG A 71 1.69 1.12 -12.13
N PHE A 72 1.55 -0.14 -12.55
CA PHE A 72 2.62 -1.07 -12.89
C PHE A 72 3.39 -1.60 -11.65
N GLY A 73 3.65 -0.78 -10.64
CA GLY A 73 4.39 -1.17 -9.43
C GLY A 73 3.53 -1.79 -8.33
N GLU A 74 2.27 -1.31 -8.19
CA GLU A 74 1.37 -1.68 -7.09
C GLU A 74 0.06 -2.35 -7.54
N ASP A 75 -0.12 -2.59 -8.84
CA ASP A 75 -1.38 -3.06 -9.42
C ASP A 75 -1.39 -4.54 -9.81
N GLY A 76 -0.33 -5.29 -9.46
CA GLY A 76 -0.18 -6.70 -9.82
C GLY A 76 0.55 -6.93 -11.14
N THR A 77 0.81 -5.89 -11.94
CA THR A 77 1.40 -6.05 -13.29
C THR A 77 2.85 -6.52 -13.20
N VAL A 78 3.71 -5.84 -12.45
CA VAL A 78 5.12 -6.25 -12.29
C VAL A 78 5.21 -7.56 -11.51
N GLN A 79 4.33 -7.77 -10.53
CA GLN A 79 4.25 -9.00 -9.77
C GLN A 79 3.95 -10.19 -10.69
N GLY A 80 2.95 -10.07 -11.57
CA GLY A 80 2.61 -11.10 -12.55
C GLY A 80 3.75 -11.39 -13.54
N ALA A 81 4.50 -10.38 -13.96
CA ALA A 81 5.69 -10.59 -14.79
C ALA A 81 6.78 -11.34 -14.04
N LEU A 82 7.03 -11.04 -12.77
CA LEU A 82 8.01 -11.73 -11.92
C LEU A 82 7.60 -13.18 -11.63
N GLU A 83 6.30 -13.45 -11.44
CA GLU A 83 5.76 -14.83 -11.33
C GLU A 83 6.09 -15.65 -12.60
N LEU A 84 5.84 -15.09 -13.79
CA LEU A 84 6.14 -15.76 -15.07
C LEU A 84 7.65 -15.96 -15.29
N LEU A 85 8.48 -15.05 -14.78
CA LEU A 85 9.94 -15.17 -14.84
C LEU A 85 10.50 -16.11 -13.75
N GLY A 86 9.68 -16.54 -12.77
CA GLY A 86 10.13 -17.37 -11.67
C GLY A 86 11.11 -16.67 -10.72
N ILE A 87 11.04 -15.33 -10.61
CA ILE A 87 11.95 -14.53 -9.78
C ILE A 87 11.19 -14.07 -8.52
N PRO A 88 11.57 -14.57 -7.32
CA PRO A 88 10.99 -14.13 -6.05
C PRO A 88 11.09 -12.62 -5.83
N TYR A 89 10.06 -12.02 -5.26
CA TYR A 89 9.98 -10.58 -5.05
C TYR A 89 9.41 -10.21 -3.68
N THR A 90 9.70 -9.00 -3.23
CA THR A 90 9.21 -8.46 -1.95
C THR A 90 7.81 -7.90 -2.09
N GLY A 91 6.99 -8.06 -1.05
CA GLY A 91 5.67 -7.45 -0.95
C GLY A 91 4.54 -8.36 -1.41
N SER A 92 3.37 -7.76 -1.61
CA SER A 92 2.13 -8.44 -1.95
C SER A 92 2.15 -9.01 -3.36
N GLY A 93 1.49 -10.14 -3.55
CA GLY A 93 1.38 -10.80 -4.85
C GLY A 93 0.36 -10.16 -5.78
N VAL A 94 0.08 -10.82 -6.89
CA VAL A 94 -0.73 -10.30 -8.00
C VAL A 94 -2.13 -9.90 -7.56
N MET A 95 -2.85 -10.83 -6.93
CA MET A 95 -4.25 -10.61 -6.54
C MET A 95 -4.36 -9.51 -5.48
N ALA A 96 -3.57 -9.58 -4.43
CA ALA A 96 -3.60 -8.62 -3.35
C ALA A 96 -3.27 -7.20 -3.83
N SER A 97 -2.24 -7.04 -4.66
CA SER A 97 -1.87 -5.76 -5.26
C SER A 97 -2.98 -5.20 -6.17
N SER A 98 -3.58 -6.05 -7.02
CA SER A 98 -4.64 -5.63 -7.94
C SER A 98 -5.93 -5.21 -7.20
N ILE A 99 -6.26 -5.87 -6.07
CA ILE A 99 -7.40 -5.47 -5.25
C ILE A 99 -7.07 -4.20 -4.47
N ALA A 100 -5.89 -4.12 -3.87
CA ALA A 100 -5.49 -3.02 -3.00
C ALA A 100 -5.46 -1.67 -3.72
N ILE A 101 -4.98 -1.61 -4.96
CA ILE A 101 -4.95 -0.37 -5.73
C ILE A 101 -6.35 0.13 -6.09
N ASP A 102 -7.32 -0.77 -6.26
CA ASP A 102 -8.72 -0.43 -6.50
C ASP A 102 -9.47 -0.25 -5.17
N LYS A 103 -9.61 1.03 -4.77
CA LYS A 103 -10.28 1.41 -3.51
C LYS A 103 -11.70 0.84 -3.40
N THR A 104 -12.40 0.67 -4.53
CA THR A 104 -13.76 0.13 -4.54
C THR A 104 -13.75 -1.37 -4.26
N MET A 105 -12.84 -2.13 -4.89
CA MET A 105 -12.70 -3.56 -4.64
C MET A 105 -12.22 -3.82 -3.22
N THR A 106 -11.23 -3.06 -2.75
CA THR A 106 -10.75 -3.08 -1.36
C THR A 106 -11.90 -2.91 -0.38
N LYS A 107 -12.74 -1.87 -0.55
CA LYS A 107 -13.89 -1.61 0.33
C LYS A 107 -14.94 -2.73 0.28
N ARG A 108 -15.19 -3.33 -0.88
CA ARG A 108 -16.12 -4.47 -0.99
C ARG A 108 -15.64 -5.67 -0.17
N VAL A 109 -14.36 -6.02 -0.28
CA VAL A 109 -13.76 -7.11 0.52
C VAL A 109 -13.80 -6.73 2.02
N TRP A 110 -13.40 -5.53 2.38
CA TRP A 110 -13.42 -5.08 3.77
C TRP A 110 -14.81 -5.12 4.40
N LEU A 111 -15.84 -4.67 3.66
CA LEU A 111 -17.22 -4.69 4.15
C LEU A 111 -17.74 -6.12 4.33
N SER A 112 -17.39 -7.06 3.45
CA SER A 112 -17.78 -8.48 3.59
C SER A 112 -17.18 -9.13 4.83
N GLU A 113 -16.06 -8.59 5.32
CA GLU A 113 -15.32 -9.07 6.49
C GLU A 113 -15.53 -8.18 7.74
N ASN A 114 -16.49 -7.27 7.70
CA ASN A 114 -16.77 -6.32 8.80
C ASN A 114 -15.57 -5.45 9.20
N VAL A 115 -14.73 -5.06 8.24
CA VAL A 115 -13.70 -4.04 8.44
C VAL A 115 -14.33 -2.66 8.20
N PRO A 116 -14.23 -1.72 9.15
CA PRO A 116 -14.90 -0.43 9.06
C PRO A 116 -14.26 0.45 7.96
N THR A 117 -15.08 0.95 7.06
CA THR A 117 -14.68 1.89 5.99
C THR A 117 -15.82 2.90 5.76
N PRO A 118 -15.53 4.13 5.29
CA PRO A 118 -16.59 5.11 5.03
C PRO A 118 -17.63 4.59 4.04
N ARG A 119 -18.90 4.98 4.22
CA ARG A 119 -19.95 4.72 3.23
C ARG A 119 -19.55 5.35 1.90
N TYR A 120 -19.90 4.69 0.80
CA TYR A 120 -19.52 5.17 -0.51
C TYR A 120 -20.58 4.91 -1.58
N VAL A 121 -20.48 5.67 -2.66
CA VAL A 121 -21.20 5.46 -3.94
C VAL A 121 -20.15 5.41 -5.04
N LEU A 122 -20.25 4.40 -5.90
CA LEU A 122 -19.42 4.28 -7.10
C LEU A 122 -20.21 4.81 -8.31
N LEU A 123 -19.60 5.72 -9.06
CA LEU A 123 -20.10 6.20 -10.34
C LEU A 123 -19.14 5.82 -11.46
N GLN A 124 -19.72 5.70 -12.67
CA GLN A 124 -18.96 5.55 -13.91
C GLN A 124 -18.82 6.91 -14.61
N LYS A 125 -17.68 7.16 -15.22
CA LYS A 125 -17.39 8.39 -16.00
C LYS A 125 -18.51 8.81 -16.95
N ASN A 126 -19.23 7.84 -17.51
CA ASN A 126 -20.30 8.08 -18.48
C ASN A 126 -21.68 8.35 -17.84
N ASP A 127 -21.77 8.32 -16.51
CA ASP A 127 -23.04 8.55 -15.78
C ASP A 127 -22.84 9.54 -14.62
N LEU A 128 -22.59 10.81 -14.96
CA LEU A 128 -22.39 11.91 -14.00
C LEU A 128 -23.58 12.89 -14.00
N GLY A 129 -24.69 12.50 -14.62
CA GLY A 129 -25.87 13.36 -14.77
C GLY A 129 -26.60 13.69 -13.46
N ALA A 130 -27.60 14.52 -13.52
CA ALA A 130 -28.34 15.04 -12.36
C ALA A 130 -28.92 13.91 -11.47
N LYS A 131 -29.31 12.76 -12.04
CA LYS A 131 -29.81 11.60 -11.29
C LYS A 131 -28.72 10.97 -10.43
N ALA A 132 -27.51 10.80 -10.99
CA ALA A 132 -26.37 10.25 -10.26
C ALA A 132 -25.93 11.19 -9.13
N GLN A 133 -25.88 12.50 -9.39
CA GLN A 133 -25.58 13.51 -8.38
C GLN A 133 -26.59 13.50 -7.23
N ALA A 134 -27.89 13.47 -7.55
CA ALA A 134 -28.96 13.36 -6.53
C ALA A 134 -28.82 12.09 -5.69
N HIS A 135 -28.48 10.96 -6.31
CA HIS A 135 -28.22 9.70 -5.60
C HIS A 135 -27.05 9.80 -4.63
N VAL A 136 -25.92 10.40 -5.06
CA VAL A 136 -24.74 10.63 -4.20
C VAL A 136 -25.12 11.48 -2.98
N LEU A 137 -25.76 12.63 -3.22
CA LEU A 137 -26.15 13.54 -2.13
C LEU A 137 -27.16 12.90 -1.15
N GLN A 138 -28.12 12.13 -1.66
CA GLN A 138 -29.08 11.42 -0.81
C GLN A 138 -28.43 10.32 0.02
N SER A 139 -27.45 9.58 -0.56
CA SER A 139 -26.82 8.45 0.10
C SER A 139 -25.76 8.85 1.13
N LEU A 140 -24.99 9.90 0.84
CA LEU A 140 -23.82 10.27 1.64
C LEU A 140 -24.02 11.55 2.46
N GLY A 141 -24.83 12.50 1.97
CA GLY A 141 -24.91 13.84 2.53
C GLY A 141 -23.66 14.69 2.20
N LEU A 142 -23.56 15.84 2.88
CA LEU A 142 -22.41 16.75 2.77
C LEU A 142 -21.80 16.97 4.18
N PRO A 143 -20.51 17.20 4.29
CA PRO A 143 -19.51 17.14 3.20
C PRO A 143 -19.21 15.68 2.77
N LEU A 144 -18.69 15.52 1.54
CA LEU A 144 -18.24 14.23 1.00
C LEU A 144 -16.90 14.39 0.26
N ILE A 145 -16.24 13.25 -0.01
CA ILE A 145 -15.01 13.19 -0.81
C ILE A 145 -15.34 12.57 -2.17
N VAL A 146 -14.83 13.17 -3.24
CA VAL A 146 -14.84 12.60 -4.59
C VAL A 146 -13.40 12.31 -4.98
N LYS A 147 -13.14 11.10 -5.48
CA LYS A 147 -11.79 10.67 -5.90
C LYS A 147 -11.85 9.60 -6.99
N PRO A 148 -10.80 9.48 -7.84
CA PRO A 148 -10.64 8.33 -8.72
C PRO A 148 -10.43 7.06 -7.89
N ALA A 149 -10.94 5.92 -8.39
CA ALA A 149 -10.88 4.67 -7.64
C ALA A 149 -9.45 4.07 -7.56
N ARG A 150 -8.60 4.29 -8.58
CA ARG A 150 -7.30 3.61 -8.76
C ARG A 150 -6.09 4.55 -8.86
N GLU A 151 -6.23 5.78 -8.40
CA GLU A 151 -5.09 6.71 -8.33
C GLU A 151 -4.58 6.86 -6.89
N GLY A 152 -3.25 7.04 -6.76
CA GLY A 152 -2.56 7.31 -5.51
C GLY A 152 -2.32 8.80 -5.27
N SER A 153 -1.56 9.09 -4.21
CA SER A 153 -0.99 10.42 -3.94
C SER A 153 -1.98 11.60 -3.95
N SER A 154 -3.23 11.37 -3.58
CA SER A 154 -4.31 12.37 -3.55
C SER A 154 -4.63 13.02 -4.91
N ILE A 155 -4.21 12.42 -6.04
CA ILE A 155 -4.51 12.91 -7.38
C ILE A 155 -6.02 12.83 -7.63
N GLY A 156 -6.64 13.93 -8.05
CA GLY A 156 -8.07 14.00 -8.38
C GLY A 156 -9.00 13.91 -7.16
N VAL A 157 -8.50 14.04 -5.93
CA VAL A 157 -9.29 14.06 -4.70
C VAL A 157 -9.88 15.45 -4.47
N THR A 158 -11.17 15.51 -4.26
CA THR A 158 -11.89 16.78 -3.97
C THR A 158 -12.85 16.60 -2.80
N LYS A 159 -12.75 17.48 -1.81
CA LYS A 159 -13.74 17.61 -0.73
C LYS A 159 -14.87 18.51 -1.21
N VAL A 160 -16.08 17.99 -1.29
CA VAL A 160 -17.30 18.69 -1.70
C VAL A 160 -18.05 19.11 -0.44
N THR A 161 -18.27 20.41 -0.29
CA THR A 161 -18.97 21.01 0.87
C THR A 161 -20.35 21.55 0.49
N GLN A 162 -20.57 21.84 -0.80
CA GLN A 162 -21.82 22.33 -1.34
C GLN A 162 -22.25 21.50 -2.54
N ALA A 163 -23.55 21.29 -2.71
CA ALA A 163 -24.08 20.49 -3.82
C ALA A 163 -23.71 21.04 -5.22
N SER A 164 -23.51 22.35 -5.35
CA SER A 164 -23.08 23.00 -6.59
C SER A 164 -21.67 22.64 -7.03
N GLU A 165 -20.81 22.15 -6.12
CA GLU A 165 -19.43 21.76 -6.40
C GLU A 165 -19.33 20.33 -6.94
N LEU A 166 -20.38 19.51 -6.72
CA LEU A 166 -20.30 18.05 -6.95
C LEU A 166 -20.00 17.69 -8.41
N LEU A 167 -20.68 18.31 -9.37
CA LEU A 167 -20.46 18.00 -10.79
C LEU A 167 -19.01 18.25 -11.20
N LYS A 168 -18.45 19.39 -10.82
CA LYS A 168 -17.06 19.72 -11.12
C LYS A 168 -16.08 18.72 -10.52
N ALA A 169 -16.29 18.32 -9.25
CA ALA A 169 -15.47 17.33 -8.59
C ALA A 169 -15.54 15.96 -9.29
N LEU A 170 -16.73 15.54 -9.75
CA LEU A 170 -16.92 14.31 -10.51
C LEU A 170 -16.20 14.35 -11.86
N GLU A 171 -16.31 15.48 -12.59
CA GLU A 171 -15.63 15.68 -13.87
C GLU A 171 -14.10 15.66 -13.72
N ASP A 172 -13.56 16.25 -12.67
CA ASP A 172 -12.12 16.28 -12.41
C ASP A 172 -11.60 14.86 -12.09
N ALA A 173 -12.28 14.11 -11.22
CA ALA A 173 -11.93 12.72 -10.95
C ALA A 173 -12.06 11.83 -12.19
N ALA A 174 -13.05 12.09 -13.07
CA ALA A 174 -13.26 11.38 -14.33
C ALA A 174 -12.15 11.60 -15.38
N GLN A 175 -11.30 12.60 -15.21
CA GLN A 175 -10.12 12.78 -16.05
C GLN A 175 -9.02 11.77 -15.70
N CYS A 176 -9.00 11.30 -14.46
CA CYS A 176 -7.97 10.39 -13.93
C CYS A 176 -8.37 8.92 -14.03
N ASP A 177 -9.67 8.60 -13.87
CA ASP A 177 -10.18 7.22 -13.88
C ASP A 177 -11.59 7.14 -14.48
N SER A 178 -11.96 5.95 -14.98
CA SER A 178 -13.34 5.65 -15.41
C SER A 178 -14.27 5.40 -14.23
N ASP A 179 -13.73 4.98 -13.09
CA ASP A 179 -14.43 4.67 -11.86
C ASP A 179 -14.21 5.80 -10.85
N ILE A 180 -15.31 6.43 -10.41
CA ILE A 180 -15.29 7.57 -9.52
C ILE A 180 -15.92 7.19 -8.21
N LEU A 181 -15.12 7.25 -7.14
CA LEU A 181 -15.53 6.91 -5.79
C LEU A 181 -15.97 8.19 -5.05
N CYS A 182 -17.23 8.24 -4.64
CA CYS A 182 -17.75 9.24 -3.72
C CYS A 182 -17.84 8.63 -2.33
N GLU A 183 -17.24 9.26 -1.32
CA GLU A 183 -17.19 8.75 0.05
C GLU A 183 -17.75 9.75 1.04
N GLN A 184 -18.36 9.24 2.10
CA GLN A 184 -18.66 10.03 3.28
C GLN A 184 -17.38 10.65 3.85
N PHE A 185 -17.39 11.97 4.04
CA PHE A 185 -16.29 12.63 4.72
C PHE A 185 -16.30 12.29 6.21
N ILE A 186 -15.19 11.80 6.73
CA ILE A 186 -14.99 11.55 8.16
C ILE A 186 -14.16 12.71 8.73
N ALA A 187 -14.75 13.48 9.62
CA ALA A 187 -14.08 14.58 10.30
C ALA A 187 -13.37 14.04 11.56
N GLY A 188 -12.07 14.28 11.68
CA GLY A 188 -11.33 13.83 12.85
C GLY A 188 -9.83 13.71 12.61
N ASP A 189 -9.20 12.80 13.35
CA ASP A 189 -7.76 12.58 13.27
C ASP A 189 -7.41 11.65 12.10
N GLU A 190 -6.40 12.04 11.33
CA GLU A 190 -5.81 11.18 10.29
C GLU A 190 -4.62 10.43 10.87
N VAL A 191 -4.62 9.11 10.68
CA VAL A 191 -3.51 8.25 11.09
C VAL A 191 -3.18 7.25 9.99
N THR A 192 -1.95 6.77 9.99
CA THR A 192 -1.56 5.60 9.19
C THR A 192 -0.98 4.53 10.10
N CYS A 193 -1.22 3.29 9.76
CA CYS A 193 -0.71 2.16 10.49
C CYS A 193 -0.01 1.19 9.55
N PRO A 194 1.33 1.14 9.56
CA PRO A 194 2.07 0.18 8.78
C PRO A 194 1.91 -1.25 9.32
N VAL A 195 2.00 -2.22 8.41
CA VAL A 195 1.96 -3.67 8.72
C VAL A 195 3.18 -4.34 8.10
N LEU A 196 3.77 -5.28 8.82
CA LEU A 196 4.81 -6.19 8.33
C LEU A 196 4.37 -7.64 8.48
N GLY A 197 4.89 -8.51 7.60
CA GLY A 197 4.65 -9.96 7.62
C GLY A 197 3.53 -10.38 6.67
N GLU A 198 2.97 -11.57 6.89
CA GLU A 198 1.90 -12.17 6.08
C GLU A 198 1.05 -13.14 6.92
N GLY A 199 -0.19 -13.40 6.50
CA GLY A 199 -1.08 -14.35 7.17
C GLY A 199 -1.10 -14.14 8.69
N GLU A 200 -0.89 -15.20 9.46
CA GLU A 200 -0.88 -15.15 10.92
C GLU A 200 0.34 -14.41 11.51
N THR A 201 1.41 -14.23 10.73
CA THR A 201 2.60 -13.48 11.14
C THR A 201 2.48 -11.98 10.90
N ALA A 202 1.40 -11.53 10.23
CA ALA A 202 1.15 -10.12 9.99
C ALA A 202 0.98 -9.38 11.32
N ARG A 203 1.77 -8.32 11.50
CA ARG A 203 1.71 -7.48 12.68
C ARG A 203 1.70 -6.00 12.33
N ALA A 204 0.88 -5.24 13.03
CA ALA A 204 0.91 -3.78 12.93
C ALA A 204 2.14 -3.22 13.63
N LEU A 205 2.71 -2.19 13.04
CA LEU A 205 3.72 -1.33 13.66
C LEU A 205 3.03 -0.19 14.46
N PRO A 206 3.78 0.63 15.22
CA PRO A 206 3.24 1.79 15.89
C PRO A 206 2.45 2.71 14.95
N VAL A 207 1.29 3.15 15.38
CA VAL A 207 0.44 4.08 14.62
C VAL A 207 1.11 5.45 14.53
N ILE A 208 1.06 6.07 13.36
CA ILE A 208 1.53 7.42 13.11
C ILE A 208 0.33 8.34 12.95
N ARG A 209 0.25 9.40 13.76
CA ARG A 209 -0.73 10.46 13.56
C ARG A 209 -0.17 11.53 12.64
N ILE A 210 -0.97 11.89 11.64
CA ILE A 210 -0.63 12.87 10.62
C ILE A 210 -1.33 14.18 10.96
N VAL A 211 -0.55 15.23 11.14
CA VAL A 211 -1.06 16.59 11.41
C VAL A 211 -0.64 17.47 10.24
N ALA A 212 -1.49 17.51 9.23
CA ALA A 212 -1.27 18.33 8.04
C ALA A 212 -1.77 19.77 8.25
N PRO A 213 -1.15 20.78 7.60
CA PRO A 213 -1.60 22.17 7.64
C PRO A 213 -3.07 22.27 7.19
N ALA A 214 -3.89 22.96 8.00
CA ALA A 214 -5.34 23.11 7.76
C ALA A 214 -6.10 21.79 7.51
N GLY A 215 -5.54 20.64 7.92
CA GLY A 215 -6.12 19.32 7.69
C GLY A 215 -6.07 18.88 6.22
N ASN A 216 -5.16 19.42 5.42
CA ASN A 216 -5.00 19.12 4.00
C ASN A 216 -3.73 18.28 3.77
N TYR A 217 -3.87 16.95 3.74
CA TYR A 217 -2.78 16.01 3.47
C TYR A 217 -2.76 15.62 1.99
N ASP A 218 -2.46 16.62 1.13
CA ASP A 218 -2.34 16.45 -0.30
C ASP A 218 -0.91 16.04 -0.75
N TYR A 219 -0.73 15.86 -2.07
CA TYR A 219 0.55 15.48 -2.67
C TYR A 219 1.69 16.41 -2.29
N GLN A 220 1.44 17.74 -2.26
CA GLN A 220 2.44 18.73 -1.90
C GLN A 220 2.88 18.58 -0.44
N ASN A 221 1.91 18.40 0.47
CA ASN A 221 2.16 18.23 1.90
C ASN A 221 2.71 16.85 2.26
N LYS A 222 2.52 15.84 1.38
CA LYS A 222 3.10 14.48 1.57
C LYS A 222 4.59 14.43 1.25
N TYR A 223 5.06 15.15 0.23
CA TYR A 223 6.38 14.91 -0.35
C TYR A 223 7.30 16.12 -0.45
N PHE A 224 6.77 17.35 -0.41
CA PHE A 224 7.52 18.54 -0.78
C PHE A 224 7.51 19.68 0.26
N THR A 225 6.74 19.56 1.35
CA THR A 225 6.75 20.51 2.45
C THR A 225 7.12 19.82 3.76
N ASP A 226 7.76 20.58 4.67
CA ASP A 226 8.07 20.13 6.03
C ASP A 226 6.99 20.56 7.04
N ASP A 227 5.84 21.07 6.57
CA ASP A 227 4.78 21.60 7.43
C ASP A 227 3.88 20.50 8.04
N THR A 228 3.89 19.29 7.47
CA THR A 228 3.18 18.16 8.01
C THR A 228 3.97 17.53 9.17
N GLN A 229 3.31 17.40 10.33
CA GLN A 229 3.90 16.74 11.48
C GLN A 229 3.47 15.26 11.52
N TYR A 230 4.44 14.38 11.76
CA TYR A 230 4.24 12.94 11.94
C TYR A 230 4.56 12.58 13.38
N LEU A 231 3.53 12.25 14.15
CA LEU A 231 3.66 11.96 15.58
C LEU A 231 3.76 10.46 15.81
N VAL A 232 4.93 10.02 16.31
CA VAL A 232 5.19 8.64 16.77
C VAL A 232 5.93 8.73 18.10
N PRO A 233 5.32 8.34 19.21
CA PRO A 233 3.97 7.78 19.40
C PRO A 233 2.85 8.70 18.93
N SER A 234 1.73 8.10 18.49
CA SER A 234 0.58 8.81 17.91
C SER A 234 -0.13 9.80 18.87
N GLY A 235 0.09 9.63 20.17
CA GLY A 235 -0.61 10.36 21.22
C GLY A 235 -2.06 9.92 21.44
N LEU A 236 -2.51 8.86 20.76
CA LEU A 236 -3.82 8.25 21.00
C LEU A 236 -3.82 7.45 22.32
N PRO A 237 -4.99 7.29 22.96
CA PRO A 237 -5.14 6.32 24.04
C PRO A 237 -4.75 4.90 23.56
N GLU A 238 -4.06 4.15 24.43
CA GLU A 238 -3.56 2.80 24.10
C GLU A 238 -4.67 1.86 23.57
N ALA A 239 -5.86 1.94 24.15
CA ALA A 239 -6.99 1.11 23.72
C ALA A 239 -7.46 1.45 22.29
N GLU A 240 -7.45 2.74 21.91
CA GLU A 240 -7.77 3.17 20.54
C GLU A 240 -6.70 2.71 19.55
N GLU A 241 -5.43 2.89 19.90
CA GLU A 241 -4.32 2.44 19.05
C GLU A 241 -4.36 0.93 18.80
N LYS A 242 -4.59 0.13 19.83
CA LYS A 242 -4.76 -1.33 19.72
C LYS A 242 -5.97 -1.72 18.86
N ALA A 243 -7.10 -0.99 18.99
CA ALA A 243 -8.26 -1.24 18.15
C ALA A 243 -7.99 -0.93 16.67
N ILE A 244 -7.30 0.17 16.38
CA ILE A 244 -6.85 0.50 15.02
C ILE A 244 -5.94 -0.58 14.48
N GLN A 245 -4.91 -0.98 15.23
CA GLN A 245 -3.97 -2.03 14.84
C GLN A 245 -4.69 -3.35 14.53
N ALA A 246 -5.66 -3.75 15.33
CA ALA A 246 -6.44 -4.97 15.09
C ALA A 246 -7.25 -4.89 13.78
N HIS A 247 -7.92 -3.77 13.49
CA HIS A 247 -8.64 -3.56 12.24
C HIS A 247 -7.70 -3.55 11.03
N VAL A 248 -6.55 -2.91 11.18
CA VAL A 248 -5.54 -2.77 10.12
C VAL A 248 -4.92 -4.13 9.77
N VAL A 249 -4.54 -4.94 10.78
CA VAL A 249 -4.04 -6.30 10.55
C VAL A 249 -5.09 -7.15 9.85
N LYS A 250 -6.35 -7.10 10.30
CA LYS A 250 -7.45 -7.81 9.65
C LYS A 250 -7.62 -7.35 8.20
N ALA A 251 -7.64 -6.03 7.95
CA ALA A 251 -7.78 -5.45 6.62
C ALA A 251 -6.69 -5.91 5.65
N TYR A 252 -5.47 -6.02 6.14
CA TYR A 252 -4.30 -6.51 5.42
C TYR A 252 -4.40 -8.00 5.11
N GLN A 253 -4.77 -8.81 6.10
CA GLN A 253 -4.89 -10.27 5.98
C GLN A 253 -5.98 -10.70 5.01
N VAL A 254 -7.16 -10.08 5.05
CA VAL A 254 -8.31 -10.48 4.21
C VAL A 254 -8.08 -10.17 2.72
N LEU A 255 -7.17 -9.26 2.41
CA LEU A 255 -6.72 -9.00 1.04
C LEU A 255 -5.60 -9.94 0.59
N GLY A 256 -5.02 -10.74 1.49
CA GLY A 256 -3.87 -11.59 1.20
C GLY A 256 -2.56 -10.81 1.02
N CYS A 257 -2.44 -9.63 1.64
CA CYS A 257 -1.23 -8.82 1.57
C CYS A 257 -0.04 -9.49 2.25
N LYS A 258 1.18 -9.21 1.75
CA LYS A 258 2.44 -9.78 2.20
C LYS A 258 3.55 -8.75 2.33
N GLY A 259 4.58 -9.08 3.12
CA GLY A 259 5.82 -8.31 3.29
C GLY A 259 5.60 -7.02 4.06
N ARG A 260 5.12 -5.97 3.40
CA ARG A 260 4.78 -4.69 4.01
C ARG A 260 3.54 -4.06 3.40
N GLY A 261 2.87 -3.23 4.17
CA GLY A 261 1.78 -2.36 3.70
C GLY A 261 1.60 -1.17 4.64
N GLY A 262 0.82 -0.19 4.19
CA GLY A 262 0.40 0.95 4.99
C GLY A 262 -1.11 1.15 4.83
N VAL A 263 -1.83 1.25 5.94
CA VAL A 263 -3.28 1.46 5.93
C VAL A 263 -3.58 2.85 6.46
N ASP A 264 -4.25 3.65 5.66
CA ASP A 264 -4.68 4.99 6.03
C ASP A 264 -6.06 4.95 6.69
N VAL A 265 -6.18 5.65 7.82
CA VAL A 265 -7.34 5.57 8.71
C VAL A 265 -7.76 6.97 9.14
N MET A 266 -9.06 7.26 9.07
CA MET A 266 -9.67 8.42 9.73
C MET A 266 -10.35 7.98 11.02
N ILE A 267 -10.12 8.71 12.11
CA ILE A 267 -10.78 8.49 13.39
C ILE A 267 -11.84 9.59 13.55
N ASP A 268 -13.10 9.20 13.57
CA ASP A 268 -14.20 10.14 13.72
C ASP A 268 -14.09 10.92 15.04
N ALA A 269 -14.16 12.25 14.97
CA ALA A 269 -13.93 13.13 16.11
C ALA A 269 -14.97 12.98 17.22
N GLN A 270 -16.20 12.56 16.89
CA GLN A 270 -17.29 12.45 17.83
C GLN A 270 -17.42 11.05 18.44
N THR A 271 -17.36 10.03 17.58
CA THR A 271 -17.59 8.63 17.99
C THR A 271 -16.31 7.89 18.33
N ARG A 272 -15.14 8.43 17.94
CA ARG A 272 -13.83 7.79 18.00
C ARG A 272 -13.73 6.48 17.20
N GLN A 273 -14.70 6.22 16.31
CA GLN A 273 -14.71 5.07 15.44
C GLN A 273 -13.63 5.22 14.35
N PRO A 274 -12.72 4.25 14.15
CA PRO A 274 -11.80 4.25 13.03
C PRO A 274 -12.51 3.82 11.73
N TYR A 275 -12.15 4.48 10.65
CA TYR A 275 -12.58 4.16 9.28
C TYR A 275 -11.38 4.03 8.38
N LEU A 276 -11.16 2.85 7.82
CA LEU A 276 -10.04 2.57 6.93
C LEU A 276 -10.36 3.11 5.53
N LEU A 277 -9.44 3.89 4.97
CA LEU A 277 -9.62 4.57 3.70
C LEU A 277 -9.10 3.76 2.52
N GLU A 278 -7.85 3.31 2.63
CA GLU A 278 -7.11 2.58 1.60
C GLU A 278 -5.94 1.82 2.21
N ILE A 279 -5.36 0.92 1.42
CA ILE A 279 -4.14 0.19 1.76
C ILE A 279 -3.14 0.33 0.62
N ASN A 280 -1.91 0.69 0.95
CA ASN A 280 -0.78 0.78 0.04
C ASN A 280 0.08 -0.47 0.21
N THR A 281 0.25 -1.28 -0.85
CA THR A 281 1.01 -2.54 -0.81
C THR A 281 2.50 -2.37 -1.11
N SER A 282 2.90 -1.24 -1.71
CA SER A 282 4.30 -0.84 -1.86
C SER A 282 4.53 0.59 -1.35
N PRO A 283 4.30 0.82 -0.04
CA PRO A 283 4.45 2.15 0.54
C PRO A 283 5.88 2.66 0.42
N GLY A 284 6.03 3.98 0.39
CA GLY A 284 7.32 4.65 0.25
C GLY A 284 8.38 4.15 1.23
N MET A 285 9.62 4.14 0.75
CA MET A 285 10.82 3.72 1.50
C MET A 285 11.88 4.83 1.53
N THR A 286 11.47 6.10 1.48
CA THR A 286 12.38 7.24 1.66
C THR A 286 12.66 7.48 3.15
N GLY A 287 13.61 8.33 3.47
CA GLY A 287 13.91 8.72 4.86
C GLY A 287 12.75 9.40 5.60
N HIS A 288 11.76 9.95 4.87
CA HIS A 288 10.55 10.58 5.41
C HIS A 288 9.31 9.69 5.29
N SER A 289 9.44 8.48 4.76
CA SER A 289 8.31 7.56 4.56
C SER A 289 7.84 6.95 5.87
N LEU A 290 6.53 6.70 5.94
CA LEU A 290 5.85 6.34 7.19
C LEU A 290 6.19 4.91 7.67
N VAL A 291 6.41 3.95 6.74
CA VAL A 291 6.82 2.60 7.12
C VAL A 291 8.20 2.58 7.79
N PRO A 292 9.26 3.18 7.22
CA PRO A 292 10.54 3.31 7.90
C PRO A 292 10.47 4.07 9.23
N MET A 293 9.65 5.13 9.29
CA MET A 293 9.46 5.92 10.51
C MET A 293 8.85 5.08 11.64
N SER A 294 7.78 4.34 11.34
CA SER A 294 7.13 3.46 12.31
C SER A 294 8.02 2.28 12.71
N ALA A 295 8.73 1.67 11.76
CA ALA A 295 9.69 0.59 12.05
C ALA A 295 10.81 1.05 12.99
N LYS A 296 11.32 2.29 12.79
CA LYS A 296 12.31 2.90 13.69
C LYS A 296 11.76 3.09 15.10
N ALA A 297 10.51 3.52 15.24
CA ALA A 297 9.85 3.65 16.53
C ALA A 297 9.64 2.28 17.22
N ASP A 298 9.49 1.21 16.44
CA ASP A 298 9.44 -0.19 16.89
C ASP A 298 10.84 -0.79 17.18
N GLY A 299 11.90 0.01 17.05
CA GLY A 299 13.29 -0.42 17.33
C GLY A 299 14.02 -1.07 16.16
N MET A 300 13.48 -1.05 14.96
CA MET A 300 14.07 -1.64 13.76
C MET A 300 14.81 -0.54 12.95
N SER A 301 16.09 -0.73 12.66
CA SER A 301 16.83 0.19 11.78
C SER A 301 16.32 0.10 10.32
N TYR A 302 16.62 1.10 9.52
CA TYR A 302 16.24 1.12 8.11
C TYR A 302 16.86 -0.06 7.33
N GLU A 303 18.14 -0.35 7.61
CA GLU A 303 18.85 -1.47 7.02
C GLU A 303 18.25 -2.82 7.45
N ASP A 304 17.87 -2.96 8.72
CA ASP A 304 17.21 -4.18 9.22
C ASP A 304 15.83 -4.37 8.60
N LEU A 305 15.07 -3.27 8.41
CA LEU A 305 13.81 -3.29 7.68
C LEU A 305 14.00 -3.76 6.23
N CYS A 306 14.98 -3.21 5.51
CA CYS A 306 15.26 -3.63 4.13
C CYS A 306 15.66 -5.11 4.03
N LEU A 307 16.51 -5.59 4.95
CA LEU A 307 16.87 -7.01 5.00
C LEU A 307 15.69 -7.91 5.37
N HIS A 308 14.88 -7.49 6.34
CA HIS A 308 13.66 -8.22 6.74
C HIS A 308 12.70 -8.39 5.56
N LEU A 309 12.47 -7.31 4.81
CA LEU A 309 11.63 -7.33 3.62
C LEU A 309 12.23 -8.20 2.51
N LEU A 310 13.54 -8.08 2.26
CA LEU A 310 14.20 -8.90 1.26
C LEU A 310 14.16 -10.40 1.60
N ALA A 311 14.28 -10.74 2.88
CA ALA A 311 14.18 -12.11 3.35
C ALA A 311 12.78 -12.73 3.16
N SER A 312 11.73 -11.91 3.12
CA SER A 312 10.34 -12.35 2.85
C SER A 312 10.01 -12.50 1.36
N ALA A 313 10.95 -12.18 0.45
CA ALA A 313 10.72 -12.30 -0.99
C ALA A 313 10.37 -13.75 -1.39
N SER A 314 9.24 -13.91 -2.07
CA SER A 314 8.71 -15.23 -2.46
C SER A 314 7.92 -15.14 -3.77
N LEU A 315 7.63 -16.29 -4.37
CA LEU A 315 6.62 -16.44 -5.43
C LEU A 315 5.31 -16.94 -4.81
N GLU A 316 4.16 -16.52 -5.34
CA GLU A 316 2.87 -17.01 -4.86
C GLU A 316 2.68 -18.51 -5.14
N HIS A 317 3.16 -18.97 -6.29
CA HIS A 317 3.00 -20.38 -6.72
C HIS A 317 4.04 -21.34 -6.13
N ALA A 318 5.19 -20.88 -5.70
CA ALA A 318 6.22 -21.73 -5.10
C ALA A 318 5.77 -22.36 -3.77
N SER A 319 4.90 -21.68 -3.03
CA SER A 319 4.29 -22.22 -1.80
C SER A 319 3.29 -23.36 -2.07
N LEU A 320 2.66 -23.38 -3.24
CA LEU A 320 1.76 -24.45 -3.66
C LEU A 320 2.51 -25.71 -4.10
N GLU A 321 3.61 -25.57 -4.83
CA GLU A 321 4.44 -26.72 -5.25
C GLU A 321 5.08 -27.41 -4.04
N HIS A 322 5.57 -26.67 -3.06
CA HIS A 322 6.13 -27.24 -1.81
C HIS A 322 5.08 -27.99 -1.01
N ALA A 323 3.88 -27.42 -0.85
CA ALA A 323 2.77 -28.07 -0.16
C ALA A 323 2.26 -29.33 -0.89
N ILE A 324 2.28 -29.32 -2.24
CA ILE A 324 1.90 -30.48 -3.06
C ILE A 324 2.96 -31.59 -2.96
N LEU A 325 4.26 -31.22 -2.94
CA LEU A 325 5.36 -32.19 -2.81
C LEU A 325 5.41 -32.78 -1.40
N GLU A 326 5.21 -32.02 -0.32
CA GLU A 326 5.10 -32.53 1.04
C GLU A 326 3.89 -33.49 1.21
N HIS A 327 2.74 -33.19 0.59
CA HIS A 327 1.58 -34.08 0.62
C HIS A 327 1.78 -35.36 -0.21
N ALA A 328 2.54 -35.29 -1.31
CA ALA A 328 2.85 -36.45 -2.14
C ALA A 328 3.84 -37.40 -1.46
N ASP A 329 4.77 -36.89 -0.65
CA ASP A 329 5.73 -37.70 0.10
C ASP A 329 5.09 -38.35 1.34
N VAL A 330 4.15 -37.72 2.00
CA VAL A 330 3.37 -38.29 3.11
C VAL A 330 2.52 -39.47 2.63
N GLN A 331 2.00 -39.44 1.39
CA GLN A 331 1.23 -40.56 0.83
C GLN A 331 2.10 -41.72 0.34
N LYS A 332 3.38 -41.50 0.05
CA LYS A 332 4.33 -42.56 -0.33
C LYS A 332 5.01 -43.24 0.85
N GLY A 333 5.05 -42.60 2.01
CA GLY A 333 5.66 -43.15 3.23
C GLY A 333 4.72 -43.99 4.11
N GLY A 334 3.48 -44.18 3.71
CA GLY A 334 2.43 -44.91 4.45
C GLY A 334 2.00 -46.25 3.81
N ALA A 335 2.81 -46.88 2.97
CA ALA A 335 2.54 -48.20 2.37
C ALA A 335 3.51 -49.27 2.87
#